data_0d871c7d5c0511d02880fba1e223e847
#
_entry.id   0d871c7d5c0511d02880fba1e223e847
#
_cell.length_a   1.000
_cell.length_b   1.000
_cell.length_c   1.000
_cell.angle_alpha   90.00
_cell.angle_beta   90.00
_cell.angle_gamma   90.00
#
_symmetry.space_group_name_H-M   'P 1'
#
loop_
_entity.id
_entity.type
_entity.pdbx_description
1 polymer ?
#
loop_
_entity_poly.entity_id
_entity_poly.type
_entity_poly.pdbx_seq_one_letter_code
_entity_poly.pdbx_strand_id
1 'polypeptide(L)'
;MTPLELVEQEARAAREAFGGLADERVDEALQQALDLLRRRRDDVLRANAEDVQAARDRLDAGALDRLRLDDDRLVAVADGLRATAALPPIDREVGSWRLPNGLVASERRIPVGVIGANFEARPNVAVDVASQVLKSGNAVVLRTGGAALGTVTFLVDEVLRPALKGAGLPGAAVGLVRSPERAGAEALVSLPGLIPLVILRGSGESTAALERLAASNGVGTLAHAEGGGVLYVHAGASAATLAAVARESLDRLGVCNRLNLALVDREATALVPTLLEACRERGVEVRATDRAAGIEGVLPLDRPRGHEWAGEPERVATVTLDLVDDLDEAVRIANEETSGLAASIVTEDDEAASRFLDGYRGTASFRNATTRLTDGFKLLGTPETGIGVGWAPGPRGPVTYRDLCIRQYRVVANAGPAA
;
A
#
# COMPACT_ATOMS: atom_id res chain seq x y z
N MET A 1 28.22 1.79 16.21
CA MET A 1 27.01 0.98 16.45
C MET A 1 26.71 0.12 15.24
N THR A 2 26.39 -1.12 15.45
CA THR A 2 25.93 -2.01 14.38
C THR A 2 24.50 -1.61 13.94
N PRO A 3 24.05 -2.00 12.73
CA PRO A 3 22.67 -1.74 12.31
C PRO A 3 21.62 -2.27 13.28
N LEU A 4 21.86 -3.42 13.92
CA LEU A 4 20.97 -3.98 14.94
C LEU A 4 20.89 -3.08 16.19
N GLU A 5 22.02 -2.60 16.70
CA GLU A 5 22.06 -1.69 17.85
C GLU A 5 21.35 -0.36 17.55
N LEU A 6 21.48 0.16 16.33
CA LEU A 6 20.76 1.37 15.89
C LEU A 6 19.24 1.18 15.87
N VAL A 7 18.78 0.06 15.32
CA VAL A 7 17.35 -0.28 15.30
C VAL A 7 16.82 -0.48 16.70
N GLU A 8 17.56 -1.21 17.55
CA GLU A 8 17.17 -1.45 18.93
C GLU A 8 17.07 -0.16 19.75
N GLN A 9 18.01 0.76 19.57
CA GLN A 9 18.00 2.08 20.24
C GLN A 9 16.76 2.90 19.85
N GLU A 10 16.49 3.04 18.53
CA GLU A 10 15.32 3.77 18.05
C GLU A 10 14.01 3.11 18.48
N ALA A 11 13.95 1.77 18.46
CA ALA A 11 12.76 1.03 18.88
C ALA A 11 12.47 1.16 20.39
N ARG A 12 13.50 1.15 21.24
CA ARG A 12 13.34 1.38 22.68
C ARG A 12 12.85 2.81 22.96
N ALA A 13 13.44 3.82 22.31
CA ALA A 13 13.02 5.21 22.44
C ALA A 13 11.57 5.41 21.96
N ALA A 14 11.19 4.79 20.83
CA ALA A 14 9.82 4.81 20.33
C ALA A 14 8.84 4.12 21.29
N ARG A 15 9.23 3.01 21.90
CA ARG A 15 8.40 2.30 22.88
C ARG A 15 8.17 3.11 24.16
N GLU A 16 9.16 3.82 24.64
CA GLU A 16 9.00 4.75 25.78
C GLU A 16 8.06 5.90 25.42
N ALA A 17 8.19 6.44 24.20
CA ALA A 17 7.35 7.52 23.69
C ALA A 17 5.89 7.09 23.46
N PHE A 18 5.65 5.84 23.12
CA PHE A 18 4.31 5.30 22.77
C PHE A 18 3.28 5.54 23.88
N GLY A 19 3.62 5.36 25.16
CA GLY A 19 2.71 5.56 26.29
C GLY A 19 2.20 7.01 26.47
N GLY A 20 2.81 7.97 25.79
CA GLY A 20 2.43 9.39 25.86
C GLY A 20 1.57 9.88 24.68
N LEU A 21 1.20 9.01 23.73
CA LEU A 21 0.45 9.39 22.53
C LEU A 21 -1.05 9.50 22.85
N ALA A 22 -1.57 10.71 22.92
CA ALA A 22 -3.00 10.99 23.06
C ALA A 22 -3.57 11.42 21.69
N ASP A 23 -4.73 10.86 21.29
CA ASP A 23 -5.33 11.06 19.96
C ASP A 23 -5.47 12.54 19.58
N GLU A 24 -5.98 13.37 20.50
CA GLU A 24 -6.18 14.82 20.26
C GLU A 24 -4.87 15.57 20.01
N ARG A 25 -3.81 15.22 20.74
CA ARG A 25 -2.49 15.82 20.54
C ARG A 25 -1.80 15.33 19.28
N VAL A 26 -2.09 14.09 18.86
CA VAL A 26 -1.61 13.57 17.57
C VAL A 26 -2.19 14.39 16.43
N ASP A 27 -3.49 14.71 16.47
CA ASP A 27 -4.11 15.55 15.43
C ASP A 27 -3.48 16.95 15.37
N GLU A 28 -3.20 17.55 16.53
CA GLU A 28 -2.46 18.81 16.61
C GLU A 28 -1.05 18.67 16.02
N ALA A 29 -0.33 17.60 16.35
CA ALA A 29 1.01 17.34 15.82
C ALA A 29 1.00 17.18 14.29
N LEU A 30 0.03 16.44 13.73
CA LEU A 30 -0.10 16.28 12.28
C LEU A 30 -0.42 17.59 11.58
N GLN A 31 -1.24 18.45 12.18
CA GLN A 31 -1.49 19.80 11.66
C GLN A 31 -0.23 20.69 11.72
N GLN A 32 0.54 20.64 12.80
CA GLN A 32 1.82 21.34 12.90
C GLN A 32 2.86 20.81 11.90
N ALA A 33 2.87 19.48 11.65
CA ALA A 33 3.73 18.87 10.63
C ALA A 33 3.39 19.39 9.23
N LEU A 34 2.10 19.52 8.90
CA LEU A 34 1.64 20.12 7.65
C LEU A 34 2.15 21.56 7.49
N ASP A 35 2.06 22.37 8.54
CA ASP A 35 2.52 23.75 8.52
C ASP A 35 4.05 23.84 8.40
N LEU A 36 4.78 22.96 9.09
CA LEU A 36 6.23 22.86 8.98
C LEU A 36 6.65 22.41 7.58
N LEU A 37 6.02 21.40 7.01
CA LEU A 37 6.29 20.91 5.66
C LEU A 37 6.16 22.04 4.62
N ARG A 38 5.13 22.86 4.75
CA ARG A 38 4.90 24.03 3.87
C ARG A 38 5.96 25.10 4.05
N ARG A 39 6.28 25.45 5.30
CA ARG A 39 7.31 26.47 5.59
C ARG A 39 8.70 26.03 5.17
N ARG A 40 9.01 24.75 5.25
CA ARG A 40 10.33 24.17 4.92
C ARG A 40 10.39 23.59 3.51
N ARG A 41 9.39 23.91 2.66
CA ARG A 41 9.25 23.38 1.29
C ARG A 41 10.57 23.39 0.50
N ASP A 42 11.20 24.56 0.42
CA ASP A 42 12.43 24.74 -0.38
C ASP A 42 13.62 23.95 0.19
N ASP A 43 13.68 23.80 1.51
CA ASP A 43 14.70 22.99 2.17
C ASP A 43 14.49 21.49 1.90
N VAL A 44 13.25 21.00 1.93
CA VAL A 44 12.90 19.62 1.58
C VAL A 44 13.27 19.32 0.12
N LEU A 45 12.90 20.21 -0.81
CA LEU A 45 13.21 20.05 -2.23
C LEU A 45 14.71 20.08 -2.47
N ARG A 46 15.47 20.91 -1.76
CA ARG A 46 16.94 20.95 -1.84
C ARG A 46 17.55 19.64 -1.33
N ALA A 47 17.16 19.15 -0.16
CA ALA A 47 17.64 17.87 0.37
C ALA A 47 17.31 16.71 -0.59
N ASN A 48 16.14 16.75 -1.23
CA ASN A 48 15.77 15.73 -2.22
C ASN A 48 16.60 15.85 -3.51
N ALA A 49 16.88 17.06 -3.99
CA ALA A 49 17.72 17.27 -5.16
C ALA A 49 19.14 16.72 -4.95
N GLU A 50 19.69 16.87 -3.72
CA GLU A 50 21.00 16.30 -3.34
C GLU A 50 20.96 14.77 -3.36
N ASP A 51 19.94 14.13 -2.81
CA ASP A 51 19.74 12.68 -2.84
C ASP A 51 19.60 12.16 -4.29
N VAL A 52 18.78 12.83 -5.11
CA VAL A 52 18.57 12.48 -6.53
C VAL A 52 19.89 12.59 -7.32
N GLN A 53 20.64 13.67 -7.10
CA GLN A 53 21.95 13.86 -7.77
C GLN A 53 22.95 12.77 -7.36
N ALA A 54 23.02 12.43 -6.08
CA ALA A 54 23.90 11.39 -5.55
C ALA A 54 23.54 9.97 -6.03
N ALA A 55 22.26 9.74 -6.37
CA ALA A 55 21.74 8.45 -6.80
C ALA A 55 21.73 8.25 -8.32
N ARG A 56 21.99 9.31 -9.12
CA ARG A 56 21.74 9.38 -10.57
C ARG A 56 22.40 8.24 -11.36
N ASP A 57 23.62 7.90 -11.01
CA ASP A 57 24.41 6.89 -11.73
C ASP A 57 24.28 5.48 -11.12
N ARG A 58 23.45 5.33 -10.09
CA ARG A 58 23.30 4.07 -9.32
C ARG A 58 21.91 3.47 -9.39
N LEU A 59 20.91 4.27 -9.70
CA LEU A 59 19.52 3.84 -9.77
C LEU A 59 19.01 3.86 -11.21
N ASP A 60 18.13 2.92 -11.54
CA ASP A 60 17.37 2.94 -12.79
C ASP A 60 16.41 4.14 -12.85
N ALA A 61 15.91 4.44 -14.04
CA ALA A 61 15.02 5.57 -14.29
C ALA A 61 13.73 5.51 -13.42
N GLY A 62 13.23 4.30 -13.16
CA GLY A 62 12.05 4.10 -12.34
C GLY A 62 12.28 4.39 -10.86
N ALA A 63 13.41 3.95 -10.32
CA ALA A 63 13.82 4.25 -8.96
C ALA A 63 14.13 5.73 -8.75
N LEU A 64 14.79 6.37 -9.74
CA LEU A 64 15.04 7.82 -9.74
C LEU A 64 13.74 8.63 -9.77
N ASP A 65 12.77 8.21 -10.58
CA ASP A 65 11.46 8.87 -10.62
C ASP A 65 10.73 8.73 -9.28
N ARG A 66 10.79 7.56 -8.65
CA ARG A 66 10.20 7.36 -7.31
C ARG A 66 10.89 8.16 -6.21
N LEU A 67 12.21 8.34 -6.33
CA LEU A 67 13.03 9.11 -5.38
C LEU A 67 12.73 10.61 -5.44
N ARG A 68 12.43 11.14 -6.63
CA ARG A 68 12.24 12.57 -6.86
C ARG A 68 10.99 13.09 -6.14
N LEU A 69 11.16 14.15 -5.38
CA LEU A 69 10.11 15.06 -4.94
C LEU A 69 10.23 16.35 -5.76
N ASP A 70 9.18 16.69 -6.46
CA ASP A 70 8.95 18.00 -7.06
C ASP A 70 7.81 18.70 -6.29
N ASP A 71 7.45 19.89 -6.73
CA ASP A 71 6.42 20.69 -6.10
C ASP A 71 5.07 19.97 -6.04
N ASP A 72 4.65 19.35 -7.14
CA ASP A 72 3.37 18.69 -7.23
C ASP A 72 3.32 17.47 -6.29
N ARG A 73 4.42 16.72 -6.22
CA ARG A 73 4.54 15.57 -5.30
C ARG A 73 4.59 16.02 -3.84
N LEU A 74 5.25 17.13 -3.54
CA LEU A 74 5.26 17.67 -2.18
C LEU A 74 3.90 18.22 -1.76
N VAL A 75 3.15 18.83 -2.69
CA VAL A 75 1.74 19.20 -2.48
C VAL A 75 0.89 17.96 -2.20
N ALA A 76 1.08 16.88 -2.95
CA ALA A 76 0.36 15.63 -2.71
C ALA A 76 0.67 15.04 -1.31
N VAL A 77 1.94 15.11 -0.84
CA VAL A 77 2.31 14.72 0.53
C VAL A 77 1.60 15.58 1.57
N ALA A 78 1.56 16.90 1.35
CA ALA A 78 0.86 17.83 2.24
C ALA A 78 -0.66 17.58 2.27
N ASP A 79 -1.26 17.24 1.15
CA ASP A 79 -2.68 16.88 1.05
C ASP A 79 -2.98 15.56 1.77
N GLY A 80 -2.11 14.55 1.62
CA GLY A 80 -2.20 13.29 2.36
C GLY A 80 -2.11 13.50 3.88
N LEU A 81 -1.16 14.33 4.30
CA LEU A 81 -0.99 14.68 5.73
C LEU A 81 -2.21 15.43 6.28
N ARG A 82 -2.74 16.40 5.51
CA ARG A 82 -3.99 17.11 5.86
C ARG A 82 -5.17 16.15 5.98
N ALA A 83 -5.32 15.24 5.01
CA ALA A 83 -6.38 14.25 5.02
C ALA A 83 -6.26 13.33 6.25
N THR A 84 -5.05 12.86 6.59
CA THR A 84 -4.81 12.03 7.78
C THR A 84 -5.14 12.79 9.07
N ALA A 85 -4.73 14.05 9.20
CA ALA A 85 -5.05 14.87 10.36
C ALA A 85 -6.57 15.08 10.55
N ALA A 86 -7.32 15.15 9.45
CA ALA A 86 -8.77 15.32 9.46
C ALA A 86 -9.56 14.03 9.73
N LEU A 87 -8.92 12.87 9.74
CA LEU A 87 -9.60 11.61 10.03
C LEU A 87 -10.15 11.60 11.46
N PRO A 88 -11.31 10.96 11.69
CA PRO A 88 -11.81 10.77 13.04
C PRO A 88 -10.85 9.91 13.87
N PRO A 89 -10.81 10.06 15.19
CA PRO A 89 -10.09 9.15 16.07
C PRO A 89 -10.60 7.71 15.87
N ILE A 90 -9.75 6.73 16.19
CA ILE A 90 -10.16 5.33 16.11
C ILE A 90 -11.22 5.08 17.19
N ASP A 91 -12.33 4.48 16.77
CA ASP A 91 -13.28 3.92 17.72
C ASP A 91 -12.61 2.76 18.49
N ARG A 92 -12.30 3.04 19.75
CA ARG A 92 -11.57 2.10 20.62
C ARG A 92 -12.47 0.99 21.16
N GLU A 93 -13.79 1.15 21.18
CA GLU A 93 -14.75 0.11 21.56
C GLU A 93 -15.64 -0.24 20.37
N VAL A 94 -15.46 -1.46 19.85
CA VAL A 94 -16.16 -1.95 18.65
C VAL A 94 -17.58 -2.38 18.98
N GLY A 95 -17.79 -2.94 20.18
CA GLY A 95 -19.07 -3.38 20.68
C GLY A 95 -18.98 -3.91 22.08
N SER A 96 -20.14 -3.98 22.76
CA SER A 96 -20.24 -4.56 24.10
C SER A 96 -21.49 -5.43 24.23
N TRP A 97 -21.44 -6.46 25.08
CA TRP A 97 -22.52 -7.40 25.33
C TRP A 97 -22.47 -7.93 26.75
N ARG A 98 -23.62 -8.39 27.24
CA ARG A 98 -23.74 -9.01 28.57
C ARG A 98 -23.48 -10.52 28.47
N LEU A 99 -22.66 -11.04 29.36
CA LEU A 99 -22.44 -12.47 29.52
C LEU A 99 -23.54 -13.12 30.35
N PRO A 100 -23.80 -14.45 30.27
CA PRO A 100 -24.79 -15.16 31.06
C PRO A 100 -24.62 -15.00 32.58
N ASN A 101 -23.42 -14.79 33.06
CA ASN A 101 -23.09 -14.56 34.47
C ASN A 101 -23.26 -13.10 34.95
N GLY A 102 -23.78 -12.23 34.07
CA GLY A 102 -24.07 -10.83 34.40
C GLY A 102 -22.88 -9.87 34.15
N LEU A 103 -21.70 -10.35 33.81
CA LEU A 103 -20.57 -9.51 33.44
C LEU A 103 -20.83 -8.82 32.09
N VAL A 104 -20.18 -7.67 31.86
CA VAL A 104 -20.18 -6.97 30.58
C VAL A 104 -18.85 -7.19 29.91
N ALA A 105 -18.88 -7.75 28.69
CA ALA A 105 -17.75 -7.89 27.82
C ALA A 105 -17.78 -6.80 26.74
N SER A 106 -16.62 -6.24 26.40
CA SER A 106 -16.47 -5.35 25.25
C SER A 106 -15.29 -5.77 24.38
N GLU A 107 -15.46 -5.64 23.07
CA GLU A 107 -14.38 -5.77 22.09
C GLU A 107 -13.75 -4.41 21.87
N ARG A 108 -12.43 -4.35 21.95
CA ARG A 108 -11.65 -3.11 21.83
C ARG A 108 -10.58 -3.22 20.78
N ARG A 109 -10.26 -2.07 20.15
CA ARG A 109 -9.06 -1.86 19.35
C ARG A 109 -8.00 -1.18 20.19
N ILE A 110 -6.86 -1.81 20.34
CA ILE A 110 -5.70 -1.21 21.02
C ILE A 110 -4.54 -1.08 20.02
N PRO A 111 -3.68 -0.05 20.14
CA PRO A 111 -2.52 0.08 19.28
C PRO A 111 -1.58 -1.12 19.41
N VAL A 112 -0.88 -1.45 18.32
CA VAL A 112 0.15 -2.50 18.30
C VAL A 112 1.33 -2.15 19.20
N GLY A 113 1.66 -0.86 19.30
CA GLY A 113 2.79 -0.31 20.08
C GLY A 113 3.81 0.40 19.18
N VAL A 114 4.89 -0.27 18.81
CA VAL A 114 5.86 0.26 17.84
C VAL A 114 5.73 -0.48 16.53
N ILE A 115 5.56 0.25 15.45
CA ILE A 115 5.48 -0.28 14.08
C ILE A 115 6.75 0.11 13.33
N GLY A 116 7.44 -0.87 12.75
CA GLY A 116 8.54 -0.62 11.82
C GLY A 116 8.01 -0.26 10.43
N ALA A 117 8.75 0.54 9.68
CA ALA A 117 8.45 0.79 8.28
C ALA A 117 9.73 0.79 7.45
N ASN A 118 9.84 -0.15 6.52
CA ASN A 118 10.95 -0.21 5.57
C ASN A 118 10.47 0.16 4.17
N PHE A 119 11.16 1.11 3.53
CA PHE A 119 10.84 1.56 2.17
C PHE A 119 12.10 1.96 1.40
N GLU A 120 12.02 1.90 0.06
CA GLU A 120 13.15 2.17 -0.82
C GLU A 120 12.82 3.31 -1.79
N ALA A 121 13.77 4.26 -1.93
CA ALA A 121 13.72 5.36 -2.90
C ALA A 121 12.34 6.07 -2.99
N ARG A 122 11.66 6.29 -1.86
CA ARG A 122 10.34 6.92 -1.77
C ARG A 122 10.24 7.81 -0.53
N PRO A 123 10.85 9.00 -0.53
CA PRO A 123 10.92 9.85 0.67
C PRO A 123 9.54 10.28 1.19
N ASN A 124 8.53 10.42 0.33
CA ASN A 124 7.14 10.71 0.72
C ASN A 124 6.58 9.66 1.69
N VAL A 125 6.95 8.40 1.55
CA VAL A 125 6.45 7.29 2.39
C VAL A 125 6.78 7.53 3.88
N ALA A 126 7.87 8.24 4.18
CA ALA A 126 8.20 8.58 5.56
C ALA A 126 7.08 9.40 6.24
N VAL A 127 6.51 10.38 5.55
CA VAL A 127 5.40 11.21 6.06
C VAL A 127 4.08 10.44 6.01
N ASP A 128 3.81 9.77 4.90
CA ASP A 128 2.56 9.03 4.69
C ASP A 128 2.37 7.93 5.75
N VAL A 129 3.41 7.11 5.98
CA VAL A 129 3.34 6.02 6.97
C VAL A 129 3.39 6.58 8.40
N ALA A 130 4.29 7.53 8.70
CA ALA A 130 4.39 8.07 10.05
C ALA A 130 3.08 8.72 10.50
N SER A 131 2.42 9.49 9.64
CA SER A 131 1.15 10.14 9.96
C SER A 131 0.05 9.14 10.32
N GLN A 132 -0.09 8.07 9.57
CA GLN A 132 -1.12 7.06 9.82
C GLN A 132 -0.79 6.18 11.04
N VAL A 133 0.48 5.84 11.23
CA VAL A 133 0.93 5.10 12.42
C VAL A 133 0.69 5.93 13.67
N LEU A 134 1.02 7.23 13.67
CA LEU A 134 0.71 8.14 14.78
C LEU A 134 -0.81 8.28 14.98
N LYS A 135 -1.58 8.46 13.91
CA LYS A 135 -3.06 8.56 13.98
C LYS A 135 -3.72 7.31 14.55
N SER A 136 -3.08 6.15 14.40
CA SER A 136 -3.53 4.90 15.04
C SER A 136 -3.17 4.79 16.52
N GLY A 137 -2.42 5.76 17.05
CA GLY A 137 -1.90 5.77 18.42
C GLY A 137 -0.65 4.91 18.60
N ASN A 138 0.05 4.56 17.52
CA ASN A 138 1.30 3.82 17.54
C ASN A 138 2.50 4.74 17.39
N ALA A 139 3.67 4.33 17.88
CA ALA A 139 4.96 4.91 17.53
C ALA A 139 5.54 4.20 16.30
N VAL A 140 6.42 4.85 15.55
CA VAL A 140 7.01 4.32 14.33
C VAL A 140 8.53 4.35 14.35
N VAL A 141 9.17 3.32 13.78
CA VAL A 141 10.60 3.31 13.46
C VAL A 141 10.75 3.20 11.95
N LEU A 142 11.19 4.28 11.32
CA LEU A 142 11.39 4.37 9.89
C LEU A 142 12.78 3.85 9.50
N ARG A 143 12.85 3.15 8.40
CA ARG A 143 14.09 2.77 7.74
C ARG A 143 13.94 2.95 6.23
N THR A 144 14.87 3.63 5.61
CA THR A 144 14.93 3.79 4.16
C THR A 144 16.27 3.35 3.59
N GLY A 145 16.30 3.07 2.29
CA GLY A 145 17.55 2.86 1.58
C GLY A 145 18.41 4.12 1.50
N GLY A 146 19.71 3.98 1.28
CA GLY A 146 20.67 5.09 1.27
C GLY A 146 20.33 6.21 0.28
N ALA A 147 19.61 5.89 -0.80
CA ALA A 147 19.25 6.89 -1.81
C ALA A 147 18.28 7.98 -1.31
N ALA A 148 17.43 7.68 -0.34
CA ALA A 148 16.45 8.63 0.20
C ALA A 148 16.79 9.09 1.62
N LEU A 149 17.93 8.66 2.17
CA LEU A 149 18.24 8.85 3.59
C LEU A 149 18.39 10.33 3.97
N GLY A 150 18.97 11.15 3.11
CA GLY A 150 19.13 12.59 3.35
C GLY A 150 17.79 13.30 3.46
N THR A 151 16.92 13.11 2.48
CA THR A 151 15.56 13.68 2.47
C THR A 151 14.73 13.21 3.66
N VAL A 152 14.75 11.90 3.95
CA VAL A 152 13.98 11.33 5.07
C VAL A 152 14.52 11.84 6.42
N THR A 153 15.84 11.97 6.56
CA THR A 153 16.45 12.59 7.76
C THR A 153 15.93 14.01 7.97
N PHE A 154 15.91 14.81 6.92
CA PHE A 154 15.37 16.17 6.98
C PHE A 154 13.88 16.17 7.40
N LEU A 155 13.06 15.35 6.76
CA LEU A 155 11.62 15.24 7.08
C LEU A 155 11.38 14.83 8.54
N VAL A 156 12.17 13.89 9.07
CA VAL A 156 12.03 13.46 10.46
C VAL A 156 12.49 14.54 11.44
N ASP A 157 13.66 15.12 11.20
CA ASP A 157 14.28 16.03 12.18
C ASP A 157 13.72 17.45 12.15
N GLU A 158 13.29 17.93 10.97
CA GLU A 158 12.87 19.31 10.78
C GLU A 158 11.35 19.46 10.62
N VAL A 159 10.62 18.34 10.41
CA VAL A 159 9.17 18.39 10.25
C VAL A 159 8.46 17.55 11.32
N LEU A 160 8.66 16.20 11.32
CA LEU A 160 7.84 15.30 12.14
C LEU A 160 8.16 15.41 13.65
N ARG A 161 9.44 15.33 14.05
CA ARG A 161 9.84 15.43 15.46
C ARG A 161 9.57 16.81 16.06
N PRO A 162 9.82 17.94 15.38
CA PRO A 162 9.44 19.26 15.88
C PRO A 162 7.93 19.44 16.03
N ALA A 163 7.12 18.90 15.10
CA ALA A 163 5.67 18.95 15.20
C ALA A 163 5.15 18.19 16.42
N LEU A 164 5.66 16.98 16.68
CA LEU A 164 5.33 16.22 17.88
C LEU A 164 5.67 17.00 19.16
N LYS A 165 6.89 17.56 19.22
CA LYS A 165 7.31 18.37 20.38
C LYS A 165 6.44 19.61 20.57
N GLY A 166 6.08 20.29 19.48
CA GLY A 166 5.19 21.44 19.50
C GLY A 166 3.80 21.14 20.07
N ALA A 167 3.27 19.95 19.81
CA ALA A 167 2.02 19.45 20.38
C ALA A 167 2.19 18.81 21.78
N GLY A 168 3.39 18.92 22.39
CA GLY A 168 3.69 18.34 23.70
C GLY A 168 3.81 16.82 23.72
N LEU A 169 4.08 16.21 22.55
CA LEU A 169 4.32 14.78 22.40
C LEU A 169 5.83 14.49 22.31
N PRO A 170 6.28 13.29 22.73
CA PRO A 170 7.67 12.92 22.62
C PRO A 170 8.07 12.74 21.14
N GLY A 171 9.11 13.48 20.70
CA GLY A 171 9.61 13.37 19.33
C GLY A 171 10.14 11.99 18.97
N ALA A 172 10.54 11.20 19.95
CA ALA A 172 10.98 9.81 19.77
C ALA A 172 9.85 8.87 19.33
N ALA A 173 8.58 9.30 19.32
CA ALA A 173 7.49 8.53 18.71
C ALA A 173 7.70 8.30 17.19
N VAL A 174 8.58 9.10 16.54
CA VAL A 174 9.09 8.85 15.20
C VAL A 174 10.59 8.62 15.27
N GLY A 175 10.99 7.35 15.25
CA GLY A 175 12.37 6.90 15.14
C GLY A 175 12.83 6.84 13.68
N LEU A 176 14.15 6.96 13.44
CA LEU A 176 14.76 6.80 12.12
C LEU A 176 16.08 6.05 12.23
N VAL A 177 16.17 4.91 11.56
CA VAL A 177 17.42 4.14 11.43
C VAL A 177 18.35 4.85 10.45
N ARG A 178 19.39 5.49 10.97
CA ARG A 178 20.36 6.28 10.18
C ARG A 178 21.49 5.41 9.64
N SER A 179 21.13 4.37 8.90
CA SER A 179 22.07 3.48 8.23
C SER A 179 21.57 3.14 6.83
N PRO A 180 22.42 3.30 5.79
CA PRO A 180 22.09 2.90 4.43
C PRO A 180 22.13 1.37 4.23
N GLU A 181 22.73 0.63 5.19
CA GLU A 181 23.01 -0.78 5.07
C GLU A 181 21.73 -1.63 5.06
N ARG A 182 21.70 -2.67 4.21
CA ARG A 182 20.62 -3.64 4.13
C ARG A 182 20.36 -4.33 5.48
N ALA A 183 21.42 -4.57 6.25
CA ALA A 183 21.33 -5.15 7.60
C ALA A 183 20.39 -4.37 8.55
N GLY A 184 20.19 -3.06 8.32
CA GLY A 184 19.19 -2.27 9.06
C GLY A 184 17.75 -2.71 8.76
N ALA A 185 17.44 -3.13 7.53
CA ALA A 185 16.11 -3.66 7.19
C ALA A 185 15.90 -5.06 7.79
N GLU A 186 16.93 -5.89 7.78
CA GLU A 186 16.90 -7.23 8.40
C GLU A 186 16.76 -7.13 9.92
N ALA A 187 17.46 -6.18 10.56
CA ALA A 187 17.33 -5.91 11.99
C ALA A 187 15.90 -5.43 12.35
N LEU A 188 15.28 -4.61 11.50
CA LEU A 188 13.92 -4.09 11.74
C LEU A 188 12.88 -5.21 11.85
N VAL A 189 13.06 -6.31 11.12
CA VAL A 189 12.17 -7.49 11.13
C VAL A 189 12.65 -8.61 12.07
N SER A 190 13.61 -8.32 12.96
CA SER A 190 14.22 -9.32 13.85
C SER A 190 13.99 -9.06 15.33
N LEU A 191 13.18 -8.05 15.70
CA LEU A 191 12.97 -7.62 17.09
C LEU A 191 11.49 -7.70 17.51
N PRO A 192 10.84 -8.89 17.54
CA PRO A 192 9.40 -9.03 17.79
C PRO A 192 8.96 -8.46 19.14
N GLY A 193 9.82 -8.45 20.15
CA GLY A 193 9.55 -7.87 21.47
C GLY A 193 9.55 -6.34 21.52
N LEU A 194 10.08 -5.67 20.49
CA LEU A 194 10.12 -4.21 20.36
C LEU A 194 9.29 -3.74 19.18
N ILE A 195 9.39 -4.39 18.04
CA ILE A 195 8.70 -4.07 16.78
C ILE A 195 7.90 -5.30 16.34
N PRO A 196 6.67 -5.48 16.83
CA PRO A 196 5.87 -6.68 16.53
C PRO A 196 5.27 -6.67 15.12
N LEU A 197 5.25 -5.52 14.44
CA LEU A 197 4.67 -5.33 13.11
C LEU A 197 5.55 -4.43 12.26
N VAL A 198 5.79 -4.81 10.99
CA VAL A 198 6.57 -4.01 10.04
C VAL A 198 5.80 -3.82 8.72
N ILE A 199 5.71 -2.57 8.27
CA ILE A 199 5.21 -2.19 6.95
C ILE A 199 6.37 -2.27 5.96
N LEU A 200 6.22 -3.08 4.90
CA LEU A 200 7.24 -3.29 3.88
C LEU A 200 6.80 -2.70 2.55
N ARG A 201 7.57 -1.73 2.03
CA ARG A 201 7.34 -1.02 0.77
C ARG A 201 8.61 -1.05 -0.08
N GLY A 202 8.75 -2.02 -0.96
CA GLY A 202 9.95 -2.22 -1.78
C GLY A 202 9.67 -2.97 -3.08
N SER A 203 10.72 -3.48 -3.72
CA SER A 203 10.61 -4.40 -4.85
C SER A 203 10.09 -5.76 -4.37
N GLY A 204 9.43 -6.52 -5.27
CA GLY A 204 8.83 -7.81 -4.95
C GLY A 204 9.82 -8.77 -4.26
N GLU A 205 11.00 -8.97 -4.84
CA GLU A 205 12.02 -9.88 -4.30
C GLU A 205 12.56 -9.43 -2.94
N SER A 206 12.90 -8.14 -2.80
CA SER A 206 13.42 -7.58 -1.54
C SER A 206 12.38 -7.67 -0.43
N THR A 207 11.13 -7.34 -0.73
CA THR A 207 10.01 -7.41 0.21
C THR A 207 9.72 -8.85 0.63
N ALA A 208 9.66 -9.79 -0.30
CA ALA A 208 9.43 -11.20 -0.02
C ALA A 208 10.54 -11.82 0.84
N ALA A 209 11.80 -11.42 0.65
CA ALA A 209 12.91 -11.87 1.49
C ALA A 209 12.76 -11.36 2.93
N LEU A 210 12.41 -10.10 3.13
CA LEU A 210 12.17 -9.53 4.46
C LEU A 210 10.92 -10.14 5.13
N GLU A 211 9.88 -10.45 4.37
CA GLU A 211 8.68 -11.11 4.86
C GLU A 211 8.98 -12.51 5.40
N ARG A 212 9.74 -13.32 4.66
CA ARG A 212 10.20 -14.62 5.15
C ARG A 212 11.04 -14.51 6.43
N LEU A 213 11.95 -13.53 6.47
CA LEU A 213 12.77 -13.29 7.65
C LEU A 213 11.93 -12.85 8.87
N ALA A 214 10.99 -11.93 8.66
CA ALA A 214 10.04 -11.48 9.67
C ALA A 214 9.24 -12.66 10.25
N ALA A 215 8.67 -13.50 9.39
CA ALA A 215 7.90 -14.68 9.79
C ALA A 215 8.76 -15.66 10.63
N SER A 216 10.03 -15.88 10.26
CA SER A 216 10.94 -16.73 11.02
C SER A 216 11.28 -16.16 12.40
N ASN A 217 11.20 -14.86 12.59
CA ASN A 217 11.43 -14.17 13.86
C ASN A 217 10.14 -13.89 14.66
N GLY A 218 8.97 -14.23 14.13
CA GLY A 218 7.69 -13.95 14.77
C GLY A 218 7.26 -12.48 14.70
N VAL A 219 7.75 -11.73 13.70
CA VAL A 219 7.32 -10.36 13.40
C VAL A 219 6.22 -10.40 12.33
N GLY A 220 5.10 -9.74 12.59
CA GLY A 220 4.05 -9.55 11.60
C GLY A 220 4.47 -8.57 10.50
N THR A 221 3.96 -8.76 9.29
CA THR A 221 4.24 -7.84 8.17
C THR A 221 2.96 -7.38 7.48
N LEU A 222 3.00 -6.13 7.01
CA LEU A 222 2.07 -5.59 6.03
C LEU A 222 2.89 -5.30 4.78
N ALA A 223 2.99 -6.30 3.92
CA ALA A 223 3.81 -6.25 2.73
C ALA A 223 2.99 -5.80 1.52
N HIS A 224 3.56 -4.89 0.74
CA HIS A 224 3.08 -4.53 -0.58
C HIS A 224 4.21 -4.82 -1.58
N ALA A 225 4.22 -6.07 -2.06
CA ALA A 225 5.28 -6.60 -2.90
C ALA A 225 4.88 -6.67 -4.37
N GLU A 226 3.66 -7.09 -4.65
CA GLU A 226 3.19 -7.41 -5.99
C GLU A 226 1.87 -6.70 -6.29
N GLY A 227 1.60 -6.50 -7.58
CA GLY A 227 0.42 -5.82 -8.06
C GLY A 227 -0.11 -6.46 -9.35
N GLY A 228 -0.78 -5.67 -10.15
CA GLY A 228 -1.36 -6.08 -11.42
C GLY A 228 -2.87 -6.26 -11.34
N GLY A 229 -3.61 -5.39 -12.07
CA GLY A 229 -5.05 -5.54 -12.24
C GLY A 229 -5.39 -6.56 -13.33
N VAL A 230 -6.44 -7.36 -13.12
CA VAL A 230 -7.00 -8.28 -14.12
C VAL A 230 -8.29 -7.68 -14.69
N LEU A 231 -8.47 -7.76 -16.00
CA LEU A 231 -9.71 -7.44 -16.68
C LEU A 231 -10.21 -8.67 -17.43
N TYR A 232 -11.37 -9.17 -17.05
CA TYR A 232 -12.07 -10.20 -17.80
C TYR A 232 -13.16 -9.58 -18.68
N VAL A 233 -13.09 -9.85 -19.98
CA VAL A 233 -14.06 -9.41 -20.98
C VAL A 233 -14.97 -10.59 -21.28
N HIS A 234 -16.16 -10.60 -20.68
CA HIS A 234 -17.16 -11.65 -20.85
C HIS A 234 -17.90 -11.54 -22.19
N ALA A 235 -18.49 -12.64 -22.66
CA ALA A 235 -19.28 -12.66 -23.90
C ALA A 235 -20.41 -11.62 -23.95
N GLY A 236 -21.02 -11.32 -22.79
CA GLY A 236 -22.05 -10.28 -22.62
C GLY A 236 -21.52 -8.85 -22.46
N ALA A 237 -20.25 -8.56 -22.78
CA ALA A 237 -19.68 -7.22 -22.65
C ALA A 237 -20.10 -6.29 -23.78
N SER A 238 -20.30 -4.99 -23.45
CA SER A 238 -20.47 -3.96 -24.48
C SER A 238 -19.12 -3.33 -24.86
N ALA A 239 -18.93 -2.98 -26.14
CA ALA A 239 -17.73 -2.32 -26.62
C ALA A 239 -17.50 -0.95 -25.94
N ALA A 240 -18.57 -0.21 -25.67
CA ALA A 240 -18.50 1.11 -25.03
C ALA A 240 -17.98 1.02 -23.60
N THR A 241 -18.53 0.07 -22.80
CA THR A 241 -18.11 -0.16 -21.42
C THR A 241 -16.67 -0.68 -21.39
N LEU A 242 -16.30 -1.64 -22.26
CA LEU A 242 -14.93 -2.13 -22.36
C LEU A 242 -13.94 -0.99 -22.65
N ALA A 243 -14.23 -0.15 -23.64
CA ALA A 243 -13.36 0.97 -24.00
C ALA A 243 -13.14 1.95 -22.83
N ALA A 244 -14.21 2.27 -22.10
CA ALA A 244 -14.13 3.17 -20.93
C ALA A 244 -13.27 2.54 -19.82
N VAL A 245 -13.59 1.31 -19.40
CA VAL A 245 -12.88 0.61 -18.32
C VAL A 245 -11.40 0.39 -18.68
N ALA A 246 -11.10 0.00 -19.91
CA ALA A 246 -9.72 -0.21 -20.36
C ALA A 246 -8.90 1.10 -20.31
N ARG A 247 -9.44 2.21 -20.86
CA ARG A 247 -8.76 3.52 -20.83
C ARG A 247 -8.48 4.02 -19.42
N GLU A 248 -9.45 3.86 -18.50
CA GLU A 248 -9.29 4.24 -17.10
C GLU A 248 -8.28 3.34 -16.36
N SER A 249 -8.21 2.06 -16.74
CA SER A 249 -7.30 1.09 -16.13
C SER A 249 -5.84 1.25 -16.59
N LEU A 250 -5.60 2.07 -17.63
CA LEU A 250 -4.29 2.29 -18.25
C LEU A 250 -3.74 3.72 -18.06
N ASP A 251 -4.33 4.52 -17.16
CA ASP A 251 -4.08 5.96 -17.01
C ASP A 251 -2.65 6.32 -16.57
N ARG A 252 -2.03 5.52 -15.70
CA ARG A 252 -0.74 5.82 -15.07
C ARG A 252 0.20 4.62 -15.04
N LEU A 253 1.44 4.82 -15.48
CA LEU A 253 2.51 3.81 -15.38
C LEU A 253 3.06 3.67 -13.96
N GLY A 254 3.58 2.46 -13.66
CA GLY A 254 4.31 2.20 -12.43
C GLY A 254 3.45 2.18 -11.17
N VAL A 255 2.14 1.96 -11.30
CA VAL A 255 1.23 1.75 -10.17
C VAL A 255 0.70 0.31 -10.17
N CYS A 256 0.64 -0.27 -8.98
CA CYS A 256 0.31 -1.69 -8.79
C CYS A 256 -1.12 -2.08 -9.21
N ASN A 257 -2.08 -1.15 -9.17
CA ASN A 257 -3.49 -1.40 -9.50
C ASN A 257 -3.85 -1.09 -10.97
N ARG A 258 -2.85 -0.89 -11.84
CA ARG A 258 -3.02 -0.73 -13.28
C ARG A 258 -3.42 -2.06 -13.92
N LEU A 259 -4.12 -2.01 -15.06
CA LEU A 259 -4.37 -3.20 -15.87
C LEU A 259 -3.05 -3.85 -16.28
N ASN A 260 -2.92 -5.12 -15.97
CA ASN A 260 -1.75 -5.95 -16.17
C ASN A 260 -2.03 -7.17 -17.04
N LEU A 261 -3.22 -7.78 -16.86
CA LEU A 261 -3.67 -8.96 -17.56
C LEU A 261 -5.10 -8.78 -18.05
N ALA A 262 -5.30 -8.88 -19.36
CA ALA A 262 -6.61 -8.91 -20.00
C ALA A 262 -6.94 -10.34 -20.43
N LEU A 263 -8.00 -10.90 -19.88
CA LEU A 263 -8.58 -12.19 -20.24
C LEU A 263 -9.83 -11.94 -21.07
N VAL A 264 -9.86 -12.44 -22.29
CA VAL A 264 -11.00 -12.24 -23.20
C VAL A 264 -11.66 -13.61 -23.45
N ASP A 265 -12.96 -13.68 -23.17
CA ASP A 265 -13.76 -14.84 -23.51
C ASP A 265 -13.67 -15.13 -25.02
N ARG A 266 -13.56 -16.39 -25.42
CA ARG A 266 -13.52 -16.78 -26.84
C ARG A 266 -14.74 -16.29 -27.61
N GLU A 267 -15.90 -16.21 -26.95
CA GLU A 267 -17.11 -15.68 -27.54
C GLU A 267 -17.11 -14.15 -27.65
N ALA A 268 -16.20 -13.47 -26.92
CA ALA A 268 -16.01 -12.02 -26.93
C ALA A 268 -14.85 -11.54 -27.83
N THR A 269 -14.23 -12.41 -28.63
CA THR A 269 -13.07 -12.07 -29.47
C THR A 269 -13.31 -10.91 -30.43
N ALA A 270 -14.57 -10.67 -30.84
CA ALA A 270 -14.97 -9.50 -31.62
C ALA A 270 -14.70 -8.15 -30.90
N LEU A 271 -14.51 -8.16 -29.56
CA LEU A 271 -14.20 -6.98 -28.75
C LEU A 271 -12.69 -6.73 -28.59
N VAL A 272 -11.83 -7.67 -28.99
CA VAL A 272 -10.37 -7.51 -28.91
C VAL A 272 -9.89 -6.22 -29.61
N PRO A 273 -10.35 -5.84 -30.81
CA PRO A 273 -9.95 -4.59 -31.43
C PRO A 273 -10.24 -3.35 -30.57
N THR A 274 -11.33 -3.34 -29.81
CA THR A 274 -11.68 -2.26 -28.88
C THR A 274 -10.68 -2.15 -27.73
N LEU A 275 -10.25 -3.29 -27.17
CA LEU A 275 -9.22 -3.34 -26.13
C LEU A 275 -7.86 -2.85 -26.67
N LEU A 276 -7.45 -3.36 -27.83
CA LEU A 276 -6.18 -2.96 -28.46
C LEU A 276 -6.15 -1.47 -28.83
N GLU A 277 -7.28 -0.90 -29.25
CA GLU A 277 -7.40 0.54 -29.49
C GLU A 277 -7.15 1.35 -28.20
N ALA A 278 -7.77 0.96 -27.09
CA ALA A 278 -7.55 1.61 -25.79
C ALA A 278 -6.08 1.51 -25.35
N CYS A 279 -5.44 0.38 -25.58
CA CYS A 279 -4.00 0.18 -25.31
C CYS A 279 -3.15 1.11 -26.20
N ARG A 280 -3.44 1.18 -27.50
CA ARG A 280 -2.71 2.03 -28.45
C ARG A 280 -2.83 3.52 -28.12
N GLU A 281 -4.03 4.00 -27.78
CA GLU A 281 -4.27 5.39 -27.35
C GLU A 281 -3.43 5.78 -26.12
N ARG A 282 -3.08 4.80 -25.29
CA ARG A 282 -2.27 4.99 -24.09
C ARG A 282 -0.78 4.63 -24.28
N GLY A 283 -0.38 4.31 -25.51
CA GLY A 283 1.00 3.90 -25.80
C GLY A 283 1.41 2.60 -25.09
N VAL A 284 0.48 1.65 -24.94
CA VAL A 284 0.66 0.39 -24.23
C VAL A 284 0.95 -0.73 -25.22
N GLU A 285 2.06 -1.42 -25.01
CA GLU A 285 2.40 -2.65 -25.72
C GLU A 285 1.52 -3.81 -25.21
N VAL A 286 1.02 -4.61 -26.13
CA VAL A 286 0.23 -5.80 -25.78
C VAL A 286 1.02 -7.05 -26.12
N ARG A 287 1.28 -7.90 -25.14
CA ARG A 287 1.93 -9.20 -25.30
C ARG A 287 0.90 -10.32 -25.10
N ALA A 288 0.83 -11.21 -26.07
CA ALA A 288 -0.18 -12.25 -26.11
C ALA A 288 0.40 -13.62 -25.81
N THR A 289 -0.37 -14.44 -25.08
CA THR A 289 -0.10 -15.88 -24.94
C THR A 289 -0.26 -16.59 -26.28
N ASP A 290 0.19 -17.85 -26.37
CA ASP A 290 0.05 -18.67 -27.59
C ASP A 290 -1.43 -18.77 -28.03
N ARG A 291 -2.39 -18.72 -27.10
CA ARG A 291 -3.84 -18.76 -27.38
C ARG A 291 -4.34 -17.50 -28.12
N ALA A 292 -3.64 -16.39 -27.99
CA ALA A 292 -3.97 -15.12 -28.60
C ALA A 292 -2.93 -14.65 -29.64
N ALA A 293 -1.91 -15.47 -29.95
CA ALA A 293 -0.79 -15.11 -30.83
C ALA A 293 -1.19 -14.78 -32.28
N GLY A 294 -2.38 -15.25 -32.75
CA GLY A 294 -2.89 -14.95 -34.09
C GLY A 294 -3.54 -13.57 -34.23
N ILE A 295 -3.64 -12.80 -33.16
CA ILE A 295 -4.27 -11.46 -33.15
C ILE A 295 -3.27 -10.46 -33.72
N GLU A 296 -3.75 -9.63 -34.69
CA GLU A 296 -2.92 -8.58 -35.29
C GLU A 296 -2.62 -7.46 -34.26
N GLY A 297 -1.37 -7.00 -34.23
CA GLY A 297 -0.95 -5.88 -33.38
C GLY A 297 -0.51 -6.28 -31.97
N VAL A 298 -0.32 -7.55 -31.70
CA VAL A 298 0.26 -8.05 -30.44
C VAL A 298 1.66 -8.62 -30.63
N LEU A 299 2.46 -8.61 -29.56
CA LEU A 299 3.76 -9.26 -29.51
C LEU A 299 3.68 -10.59 -28.75
N PRO A 300 4.60 -11.53 -29.00
CA PRO A 300 4.65 -12.77 -28.23
C PRO A 300 4.94 -12.49 -26.76
N LEU A 301 4.25 -13.22 -25.88
CA LEU A 301 4.53 -13.19 -24.45
C LEU A 301 5.79 -14.03 -24.16
N ASP A 302 6.77 -13.43 -23.49
CA ASP A 302 8.06 -14.05 -23.09
C ASP A 302 8.19 -14.17 -21.57
N ARG A 303 7.10 -14.00 -20.83
CA ARG A 303 7.00 -14.06 -19.37
C ARG A 303 5.84 -14.99 -18.96
N PRO A 304 5.76 -15.38 -17.68
CA PRO A 304 4.54 -16.01 -17.16
C PRO A 304 3.32 -15.10 -17.38
N ARG A 305 2.15 -15.68 -17.63
CA ARG A 305 0.92 -14.95 -17.93
C ARG A 305 0.57 -13.89 -16.89
N GLY A 306 0.74 -14.20 -15.61
CA GLY A 306 0.47 -13.28 -14.49
C GLY A 306 1.64 -12.34 -14.15
N HIS A 307 2.69 -12.27 -14.98
CA HIS A 307 3.84 -11.40 -14.72
C HIS A 307 3.44 -9.94 -14.52
N GLU A 308 3.98 -9.28 -13.48
CA GLU A 308 3.69 -7.89 -13.17
C GLU A 308 4.60 -6.92 -13.96
N TRP A 309 4.05 -6.29 -14.97
CA TRP A 309 4.77 -5.34 -15.83
C TRP A 309 5.11 -4.02 -15.14
N ALA A 310 4.34 -3.61 -14.13
CA ALA A 310 4.56 -2.34 -13.43
C ALA A 310 5.89 -2.28 -12.65
N GLY A 311 6.43 -3.46 -12.30
CA GLY A 311 7.68 -3.61 -11.55
C GLY A 311 8.93 -3.62 -12.43
N GLU A 312 8.81 -3.72 -13.74
CA GLU A 312 9.98 -3.84 -14.63
C GLU A 312 10.80 -2.53 -14.71
N PRO A 313 12.14 -2.65 -14.76
CA PRO A 313 13.05 -1.50 -14.78
C PRO A 313 12.88 -0.59 -16.02
N GLU A 314 12.63 -1.21 -17.17
CA GLU A 314 12.50 -0.52 -18.46
C GLU A 314 11.25 0.37 -18.53
N ARG A 315 10.26 0.10 -17.68
CA ARG A 315 9.00 0.85 -17.61
C ARG A 315 8.26 0.97 -18.95
N VAL A 316 8.38 -0.06 -19.79
CA VAL A 316 7.56 -0.15 -20.99
C VAL A 316 6.12 -0.39 -20.54
N ALA A 317 5.21 0.43 -21.05
CA ALA A 317 3.79 0.26 -20.75
C ALA A 317 3.29 -1.03 -21.42
N THR A 318 3.13 -2.10 -20.67
CA THR A 318 2.77 -3.42 -21.19
C THR A 318 1.53 -3.99 -20.52
N VAL A 319 0.75 -4.78 -21.27
CA VAL A 319 -0.39 -5.57 -20.81
C VAL A 319 -0.30 -6.96 -21.44
N THR A 320 -0.53 -8.00 -20.65
CA THR A 320 -0.69 -9.36 -21.17
C THR A 320 -2.12 -9.57 -21.67
N LEU A 321 -2.28 -10.18 -22.86
CA LEU A 321 -3.56 -10.61 -23.42
C LEU A 321 -3.62 -12.11 -23.50
N ASP A 322 -4.72 -12.70 -23.02
CA ASP A 322 -5.02 -14.12 -23.20
C ASP A 322 -6.49 -14.33 -23.60
N LEU A 323 -6.75 -15.41 -24.31
CA LEU A 323 -8.10 -15.90 -24.60
C LEU A 323 -8.44 -17.02 -23.62
N VAL A 324 -9.62 -16.95 -23.01
CA VAL A 324 -10.12 -17.95 -22.07
C VAL A 324 -11.37 -18.65 -22.62
N ASP A 325 -11.58 -19.88 -22.20
CA ASP A 325 -12.70 -20.68 -22.71
C ASP A 325 -14.04 -20.26 -22.06
N ASP A 326 -13.99 -19.82 -20.80
CA ASP A 326 -15.16 -19.39 -20.04
C ASP A 326 -14.81 -18.56 -18.80
N LEU A 327 -15.84 -18.17 -18.06
CA LEU A 327 -15.76 -17.41 -16.81
C LEU A 327 -15.00 -18.18 -15.72
N ASP A 328 -15.19 -19.49 -15.61
CA ASP A 328 -14.58 -20.28 -14.54
C ASP A 328 -13.06 -20.38 -14.75
N GLU A 329 -12.62 -20.49 -16.00
CA GLU A 329 -11.19 -20.39 -16.32
C GLU A 329 -10.63 -18.99 -16.01
N ALA A 330 -11.36 -17.93 -16.35
CA ALA A 330 -10.93 -16.56 -16.03
C ALA A 330 -10.76 -16.33 -14.52
N VAL A 331 -11.70 -16.80 -13.71
CA VAL A 331 -11.65 -16.76 -12.25
C VAL A 331 -10.48 -17.57 -11.70
N ARG A 332 -10.26 -18.78 -12.24
CA ARG A 332 -9.12 -19.62 -11.84
C ARG A 332 -7.79 -18.91 -12.10
N ILE A 333 -7.59 -18.36 -13.30
CA ILE A 333 -6.37 -17.65 -13.67
C ILE A 333 -6.16 -16.42 -12.75
N ALA A 334 -7.20 -15.63 -12.54
CA ALA A 334 -7.14 -14.45 -11.67
C ALA A 334 -6.75 -14.81 -10.22
N ASN A 335 -7.21 -15.96 -9.72
CA ASN A 335 -6.92 -16.42 -8.36
C ASN A 335 -5.55 -17.07 -8.20
N GLU A 336 -5.07 -17.82 -9.22
CA GLU A 336 -3.93 -18.72 -9.07
C GLU A 336 -2.65 -18.20 -9.73
N GLU A 337 -2.79 -17.32 -10.74
CA GLU A 337 -1.67 -16.91 -11.58
C GLU A 337 -1.35 -15.41 -11.45
N THR A 338 -2.02 -14.70 -10.56
CA THR A 338 -1.79 -13.28 -10.30
C THR A 338 -1.58 -12.99 -8.82
N SER A 339 -1.18 -11.76 -8.49
CA SER A 339 -1.01 -11.32 -7.10
C SER A 339 -2.31 -11.33 -6.27
N GLY A 340 -3.47 -11.41 -6.91
CA GLY A 340 -4.76 -11.25 -6.25
C GLY A 340 -5.05 -9.81 -5.80
N LEU A 341 -4.43 -8.80 -6.41
CA LEU A 341 -4.65 -7.40 -6.04
C LEU A 341 -6.07 -6.92 -6.40
N ALA A 342 -6.45 -7.05 -7.68
CA ALA A 342 -7.75 -6.59 -8.13
C ALA A 342 -8.15 -7.29 -9.43
N ALA A 343 -9.44 -7.59 -9.56
CA ALA A 343 -9.98 -8.10 -10.82
C ALA A 343 -11.30 -7.41 -11.16
N SER A 344 -11.52 -7.15 -12.44
CA SER A 344 -12.75 -6.57 -12.96
C SER A 344 -13.33 -7.45 -14.05
N ILE A 345 -14.65 -7.63 -14.06
CA ILE A 345 -15.39 -8.19 -15.18
C ILE A 345 -16.10 -7.07 -15.94
N VAL A 346 -16.03 -7.11 -17.28
CA VAL A 346 -16.89 -6.30 -18.16
C VAL A 346 -17.99 -7.17 -18.71
N THR A 347 -19.23 -6.90 -18.31
CA THR A 347 -20.42 -7.65 -18.75
C THR A 347 -21.70 -6.89 -18.44
N GLU A 348 -22.72 -7.07 -19.31
CA GLU A 348 -24.11 -6.66 -19.05
C GLU A 348 -24.93 -7.80 -18.42
N ASP A 349 -24.36 -9.01 -18.28
CA ASP A 349 -24.99 -10.16 -17.67
C ASP A 349 -24.81 -10.15 -16.15
N ASP A 350 -25.92 -10.06 -15.41
CA ASP A 350 -25.94 -9.97 -13.95
C ASP A 350 -25.50 -11.28 -13.28
N GLU A 351 -25.85 -12.44 -13.87
CA GLU A 351 -25.49 -13.76 -13.33
C GLU A 351 -23.98 -14.00 -13.48
N ALA A 352 -23.44 -13.73 -14.67
CA ALA A 352 -22.00 -13.79 -14.91
C ALA A 352 -21.22 -12.85 -14.00
N ALA A 353 -21.73 -11.63 -13.81
CA ALA A 353 -21.12 -10.67 -12.88
C ALA A 353 -21.07 -11.21 -11.45
N SER A 354 -22.19 -11.71 -10.93
CA SER A 354 -22.26 -12.27 -9.57
C SER A 354 -21.30 -13.45 -9.40
N ARG A 355 -21.30 -14.40 -10.33
CA ARG A 355 -20.39 -15.55 -10.31
C ARG A 355 -18.91 -15.13 -10.30
N PHE A 356 -18.53 -14.15 -11.11
CA PHE A 356 -17.15 -13.63 -11.13
C PHE A 356 -16.78 -12.98 -9.81
N LEU A 357 -17.64 -12.06 -9.29
CA LEU A 357 -17.39 -11.32 -8.06
C LEU A 357 -17.28 -12.25 -6.85
N ASP A 358 -18.14 -13.29 -6.78
CA ASP A 358 -18.13 -14.28 -5.70
C ASP A 358 -16.98 -15.29 -5.84
N GLY A 359 -16.58 -15.60 -7.07
CA GLY A 359 -15.51 -16.56 -7.37
C GLY A 359 -14.11 -15.99 -7.20
N TYR A 360 -13.93 -14.69 -7.42
CA TYR A 360 -12.63 -14.06 -7.24
C TYR A 360 -12.31 -13.86 -5.76
N ARG A 361 -11.16 -14.38 -5.31
CA ARG A 361 -10.71 -14.36 -3.90
C ARG A 361 -9.65 -13.32 -3.60
N GLY A 362 -9.34 -12.46 -4.57
CA GLY A 362 -8.37 -11.38 -4.40
C GLY A 362 -8.88 -10.24 -3.51
N THR A 363 -8.13 -9.15 -3.48
CA THR A 363 -8.33 -8.01 -2.57
C THR A 363 -9.57 -7.21 -2.90
N ALA A 364 -9.83 -6.95 -4.20
CA ALA A 364 -10.99 -6.19 -4.65
C ALA A 364 -11.50 -6.72 -5.99
N SER A 365 -12.81 -6.88 -6.12
CA SER A 365 -13.49 -7.28 -7.36
C SER A 365 -14.45 -6.21 -7.83
N PHE A 366 -14.53 -6.02 -9.15
CA PHE A 366 -15.30 -4.95 -9.76
C PHE A 366 -16.15 -5.49 -10.93
N ARG A 367 -17.27 -4.83 -11.17
CA ARG A 367 -18.07 -4.98 -12.39
C ARG A 367 -18.08 -3.66 -13.15
N ASN A 368 -17.76 -3.68 -14.44
CA ASN A 368 -17.82 -2.51 -15.33
C ASN A 368 -17.08 -1.28 -14.76
N ALA A 369 -16.03 -1.51 -13.98
CA ALA A 369 -15.25 -0.49 -13.33
C ALA A 369 -13.75 -0.82 -13.37
N THR A 370 -12.93 0.19 -13.26
CA THR A 370 -11.48 0.06 -13.33
C THR A 370 -10.87 -0.53 -12.06
N THR A 371 -9.84 -1.38 -12.21
CA THR A 371 -9.01 -1.87 -11.09
C THR A 371 -8.27 -0.75 -10.35
N ARG A 372 -8.16 0.45 -10.98
CA ARG A 372 -7.57 1.66 -10.40
C ARG A 372 -8.33 2.19 -9.18
N LEU A 373 -9.53 1.69 -8.92
CA LEU A 373 -10.29 1.98 -7.70
C LEU A 373 -9.72 1.29 -6.44
N THR A 374 -8.86 0.28 -6.59
CA THR A 374 -8.16 -0.35 -5.45
C THR A 374 -7.09 0.60 -4.93
N ASP A 375 -7.51 1.59 -4.17
CA ASP A 375 -6.74 2.71 -3.66
C ASP A 375 -7.48 3.28 -2.45
N GLY A 376 -6.76 3.68 -1.39
CA GLY A 376 -7.38 4.14 -0.15
C GLY A 376 -8.27 5.37 -0.35
N PHE A 377 -7.81 6.38 -1.07
CA PHE A 377 -8.62 7.56 -1.32
C PHE A 377 -9.82 7.28 -2.21
N LYS A 378 -9.63 6.50 -3.28
CA LYS A 378 -10.71 6.22 -4.25
C LYS A 378 -11.76 5.29 -3.68
N LEU A 379 -11.35 4.26 -2.93
CA LEU A 379 -12.26 3.23 -2.42
C LEU A 379 -12.83 3.59 -1.05
N LEU A 380 -12.03 4.17 -0.15
CA LEU A 380 -12.37 4.39 1.24
C LEU A 380 -12.43 5.87 1.66
N GLY A 381 -12.04 6.80 0.77
CA GLY A 381 -11.88 8.21 1.11
C GLY A 381 -10.80 8.47 2.17
N THR A 382 -9.87 7.55 2.35
CA THR A 382 -8.90 7.55 3.46
C THR A 382 -7.50 7.23 2.92
N PRO A 383 -6.46 7.95 3.36
CA PRO A 383 -5.08 7.59 3.04
C PRO A 383 -4.74 6.17 3.48
N GLU A 384 -3.85 5.50 2.76
CA GLU A 384 -3.38 4.15 3.05
C GLU A 384 -1.88 4.10 3.32
N THR A 385 -1.43 3.16 4.13
CA THR A 385 -0.01 2.85 4.31
C THR A 385 0.52 1.96 3.18
N GLY A 386 -0.36 1.26 2.51
CA GLY A 386 -0.13 0.32 1.41
C GLY A 386 -1.35 -0.53 1.15
N ILE A 387 -1.28 -1.42 0.15
CA ILE A 387 -2.36 -2.33 -0.20
C ILE A 387 -1.92 -3.76 0.14
N GLY A 388 -2.61 -4.39 1.07
CA GLY A 388 -2.34 -5.77 1.49
C GLY A 388 -2.91 -6.77 0.48
N VAL A 389 -2.09 -7.71 -0.01
CA VAL A 389 -2.52 -8.80 -0.90
C VAL A 389 -2.36 -10.19 -0.28
N GLY A 390 -1.84 -10.28 0.95
CA GLY A 390 -1.57 -11.54 1.64
C GLY A 390 -2.79 -12.45 1.78
N TRP A 391 -2.58 -13.76 1.69
CA TRP A 391 -3.61 -14.79 1.85
C TRP A 391 -3.80 -15.22 3.31
N ALA A 392 -2.87 -14.88 4.21
CA ALA A 392 -3.02 -15.12 5.63
C ALA A 392 -4.04 -14.17 6.26
N PRO A 393 -4.68 -14.53 7.38
CA PRO A 393 -5.57 -13.62 8.11
C PRO A 393 -4.86 -12.31 8.47
N GLY A 394 -5.42 -11.20 8.03
CA GLY A 394 -4.89 -9.85 8.20
C GLY A 394 -5.66 -8.86 7.36
N PRO A 395 -5.34 -7.57 7.41
CA PRO A 395 -5.99 -6.60 6.55
C PRO A 395 -5.59 -6.84 5.09
N ARG A 396 -6.60 -6.99 4.22
CA ARG A 396 -6.47 -7.04 2.78
C ARG A 396 -7.09 -5.78 2.18
N GLY A 397 -6.55 -5.36 1.04
CA GLY A 397 -6.94 -4.10 0.42
C GLY A 397 -6.14 -2.92 0.95
N PRO A 398 -6.63 -1.69 0.77
CA PRO A 398 -6.00 -0.50 1.31
C PRO A 398 -5.90 -0.58 2.83
N VAL A 399 -4.68 -0.64 3.36
CA VAL A 399 -4.39 -0.70 4.80
C VAL A 399 -4.35 0.72 5.34
N THR A 400 -5.26 1.04 6.23
CA THR A 400 -5.42 2.37 6.82
C THR A 400 -4.98 2.40 8.28
N TYR A 401 -4.98 3.58 8.90
CA TYR A 401 -4.70 3.74 10.33
C TYR A 401 -5.59 2.85 11.24
N ARG A 402 -6.81 2.49 10.78
CA ARG A 402 -7.75 1.62 11.53
C ARG A 402 -7.30 0.17 11.62
N ASP A 403 -6.47 -0.26 10.66
CA ASP A 403 -5.97 -1.63 10.57
C ASP A 403 -4.70 -1.84 11.40
N LEU A 404 -4.10 -0.75 11.91
CA LEU A 404 -2.87 -0.75 12.71
C LEU A 404 -3.15 -0.95 14.21
N CYS A 405 -4.17 -1.74 14.53
CA CYS A 405 -4.59 -2.06 15.88
C CYS A 405 -4.76 -3.57 16.04
N ILE A 406 -4.64 -4.03 17.28
CA ILE A 406 -4.98 -5.41 17.65
C ILE A 406 -6.29 -5.44 18.44
N ARG A 407 -6.98 -6.57 18.37
CA ARG A 407 -8.21 -6.82 19.11
C ARG A 407 -7.91 -7.22 20.55
N GLN A 408 -8.65 -6.66 21.50
CA GLN A 408 -8.63 -7.01 22.91
C GLN A 408 -10.04 -7.16 23.44
N TYR A 409 -10.27 -8.14 24.26
CA TYR A 409 -11.53 -8.23 25.03
C TYR A 409 -11.31 -7.70 26.46
N ARG A 410 -12.24 -6.84 26.89
CA ARG A 410 -12.31 -6.33 28.27
C ARG A 410 -13.60 -6.84 28.91
N VAL A 411 -13.49 -7.45 30.08
CA VAL A 411 -14.63 -7.94 30.85
C VAL A 411 -14.67 -7.23 32.19
N VAL A 412 -15.79 -6.64 32.53
CA VAL A 412 -15.99 -5.92 33.79
C VAL A 412 -17.24 -6.45 34.51
N ALA A 413 -17.19 -6.50 35.84
CA ALA A 413 -18.39 -6.66 36.64
C ALA A 413 -19.28 -5.44 36.43
N ASN A 414 -20.59 -5.64 36.34
CA ASN A 414 -21.54 -4.54 36.28
C ASN A 414 -21.33 -3.70 37.56
N ALA A 415 -20.87 -2.47 37.44
CA ALA A 415 -21.12 -1.50 38.47
C ALA A 415 -22.65 -1.36 38.54
N GLY A 416 -23.28 -1.81 39.57
CA GLY A 416 -24.71 -1.62 39.81
C GLY A 416 -25.07 -0.15 39.56
N PRO A 417 -26.35 0.19 39.30
CA PRO A 417 -26.71 1.58 39.10
C PRO A 417 -26.11 2.38 40.25
N ALA A 418 -25.39 3.42 39.93
CA ALA A 418 -24.93 4.39 40.92
C ALA A 418 -26.21 4.82 41.68
N ALA A 419 -26.22 4.56 42.98
CA ALA A 419 -27.30 4.89 43.84
C ALA A 419 -27.53 6.41 43.89
#